data_6eb2e33a5b8f7115bad92f9388b74cc3
#
_entry.id   6eb2e33a5b8f7115bad92f9388b74cc3
#
_cell.length_a   1.000
_cell.length_b   1.000
_cell.length_c   1.000
_cell.angle_alpha   90.00
_cell.angle_beta   90.00
_cell.angle_gamma   90.00
#
_symmetry.space_group_name_H-M   'P 1'
#
loop_
_entity.id
_entity.type
_entity.pdbx_description
1 polymer ?
#
loop_
_entity_poly.entity_id
_entity_poly.type
_entity_poly.pdbx_seq_one_letter_code
_entity_poly.pdbx_strand_id
1 'polypeptide(L)'
;VFPFLVDAAQTAGHLPLEPKKWGCTMLAMPGHKGLLGPHGTGALWVADGVMLAPLRQGGTGSASESMFQPRIMPDSLESGTLNLPGIAGLYAGMRFALAHQQEARETTAALCGMMRDALLEMAGVRVYTRADALLLSFNVAGIASQVVASALDEQGIAVRGGLHCAPGVHRFLGTLNIGAVRVSP
;
A
#
# COMPACT_ATOMS: atom_id res chain seq x y z
N VAL A 1 21.18 17.12 -2.88
CA VAL A 1 19.82 16.52 -2.94
C VAL A 1 19.64 15.72 -1.67
N PHE A 2 18.62 16.02 -0.89
CA PHE A 2 18.29 15.23 0.29
C PHE A 2 17.64 13.91 -0.19
N PRO A 3 18.12 12.74 0.27
CA PRO A 3 17.48 11.49 -0.06
C PRO A 3 16.09 11.44 0.61
N PHE A 4 15.06 11.01 -0.14
CA PHE A 4 13.77 10.73 0.43
C PHE A 4 13.19 9.42 -0.09
N LEU A 5 12.49 8.72 0.80
CA LEU A 5 11.82 7.47 0.53
C LEU A 5 10.32 7.71 0.45
N VAL A 6 9.70 7.16 -0.58
CA VAL A 6 8.24 7.07 -0.69
C VAL A 6 7.78 5.68 -0.26
N ASP A 7 6.89 5.61 0.72
CA ASP A 7 6.15 4.39 1.03
C ASP A 7 4.95 4.30 0.07
N ALA A 8 5.07 3.42 -0.92
CA ALA A 8 4.04 3.17 -1.91
C ALA A 8 3.12 1.98 -1.56
N ALA A 9 3.02 1.64 -0.28
CA ALA A 9 2.27 0.46 0.18
C ALA A 9 0.77 0.49 -0.17
N GLN A 10 0.19 1.65 -0.43
CA GLN A 10 -1.22 1.79 -0.82
C GLN A 10 -1.39 2.26 -2.27
N THR A 11 -0.30 2.64 -2.96
CA THR A 11 -0.36 3.21 -4.30
C THR A 11 0.21 2.28 -5.36
N ALA A 12 1.19 1.45 -5.00
CA ALA A 12 1.77 0.46 -5.93
C ALA A 12 0.68 -0.51 -6.42
N GLY A 13 0.60 -0.68 -7.74
CA GLY A 13 -0.43 -1.47 -8.41
C GLY A 13 -1.72 -0.70 -8.71
N HIS A 14 -2.07 0.31 -7.91
CA HIS A 14 -3.30 1.10 -8.10
C HIS A 14 -3.08 2.39 -8.89
N LEU A 15 -1.93 3.04 -8.70
CA LEU A 15 -1.59 4.29 -9.37
C LEU A 15 -0.30 4.15 -10.18
N PRO A 16 -0.15 4.90 -11.27
CA PRO A 16 1.13 5.02 -11.97
C PRO A 16 2.20 5.60 -11.03
N LEU A 17 3.33 4.93 -10.93
CA LEU A 17 4.46 5.36 -10.12
C LEU A 17 5.59 5.85 -11.01
N GLU A 18 5.99 7.10 -10.85
CA GLU A 18 7.02 7.75 -11.66
C GLU A 18 8.14 8.33 -10.76
N PRO A 19 8.85 7.47 -10.00
CA PRO A 19 9.80 7.95 -8.98
C PRO A 19 10.91 8.83 -9.55
N LYS A 20 11.36 8.59 -10.77
CA LYS A 20 12.36 9.45 -11.44
C LYS A 20 11.82 10.86 -11.71
N LYS A 21 10.57 10.99 -12.13
CA LYS A 21 9.94 12.31 -12.33
C LYS A 21 9.75 13.09 -11.03
N TRP A 22 9.50 12.37 -9.94
CA TRP A 22 9.32 13.02 -8.62
C TRP A 22 10.65 13.38 -7.94
N GLY A 23 11.79 12.98 -8.51
CA GLY A 23 13.08 13.09 -7.85
C GLY A 23 13.21 12.23 -6.61
N CYS A 24 12.40 11.16 -6.51
CA CYS A 24 12.43 10.20 -5.43
C CYS A 24 13.75 9.41 -5.48
N THR A 25 14.34 9.14 -4.30
CA THR A 25 15.58 8.37 -4.21
C THR A 25 15.32 6.91 -3.87
N MET A 26 14.22 6.59 -3.20
CA MET A 26 13.82 5.24 -2.84
C MET A 26 12.30 5.11 -2.87
N LEU A 27 11.79 3.94 -3.27
CA LEU A 27 10.37 3.61 -3.27
C LEU A 27 10.18 2.21 -2.71
N ALA A 28 9.47 2.10 -1.59
CA ALA A 28 9.18 0.81 -0.95
C ALA A 28 7.74 0.37 -1.24
N MET A 29 7.55 -0.92 -1.57
CA MET A 29 6.25 -1.46 -1.89
C MET A 29 6.12 -2.93 -1.45
N PRO A 30 5.06 -3.30 -0.70
CA PRO A 30 4.79 -4.69 -0.35
C PRO A 30 4.16 -5.44 -1.53
N GLY A 31 4.52 -6.71 -1.68
CA GLY A 31 4.03 -7.54 -2.77
C GLY A 31 2.56 -7.94 -2.62
N HIS A 32 2.09 -8.13 -1.39
CA HIS A 32 0.76 -8.70 -1.08
C HIS A 32 -0.41 -7.71 -1.11
N LYS A 33 -0.20 -6.48 -1.56
CA LYS A 33 -1.27 -5.47 -1.74
C LYS A 33 -1.58 -5.29 -3.23
N GLY A 34 -1.65 -4.07 -3.74
CA GLY A 34 -2.00 -3.80 -5.13
C GLY A 34 -1.08 -4.43 -6.19
N LEU A 35 0.09 -4.95 -5.80
CA LEU A 35 0.95 -5.74 -6.68
C LEU A 35 0.50 -7.21 -6.82
N LEU A 36 -0.50 -7.66 -6.06
CA LEU A 36 -1.14 -8.98 -6.13
C LEU A 36 -0.18 -10.17 -5.96
N GLY A 37 0.95 -9.95 -5.29
CA GLY A 37 1.94 -10.97 -5.01
C GLY A 37 1.71 -11.69 -3.68
N PRO A 38 2.45 -12.77 -3.40
CA PRO A 38 2.36 -13.52 -2.15
C PRO A 38 2.80 -12.70 -0.94
N HIS A 39 2.28 -13.07 0.25
CA HIS A 39 2.79 -12.55 1.51
C HIS A 39 4.29 -12.82 1.67
N GLY A 40 4.99 -11.93 2.37
CA GLY A 40 6.44 -12.03 2.58
C GLY A 40 7.28 -11.60 1.38
N THR A 41 6.65 -11.04 0.34
CA THR A 41 7.33 -10.44 -0.81
C THR A 41 7.16 -8.93 -0.84
N GLY A 42 8.05 -8.25 -1.54
CA GLY A 42 8.01 -6.80 -1.75
C GLY A 42 9.16 -6.37 -2.64
N ALA A 43 9.22 -5.09 -2.93
CA ALA A 43 10.30 -4.50 -3.69
C ALA A 43 10.73 -3.15 -3.11
N LEU A 44 12.02 -2.87 -3.20
CA LEU A 44 12.62 -1.56 -2.97
C LEU A 44 13.24 -1.09 -4.28
N TRP A 45 12.71 -0.02 -4.84
CA TRP A 45 13.38 0.67 -5.92
C TRP A 45 14.35 1.71 -5.35
N VAL A 46 15.56 1.76 -5.91
CA VAL A 46 16.62 2.70 -5.51
C VAL A 46 17.06 3.44 -6.75
N ALA A 47 17.17 4.75 -6.68
CA ALA A 47 17.62 5.59 -7.78
C ALA A 47 19.09 5.34 -8.11
N ASP A 48 19.47 5.52 -9.39
CA ASP A 48 20.83 5.38 -9.84
C ASP A 48 21.77 6.30 -9.05
N GLY A 49 22.93 5.78 -8.62
CA GLY A 49 23.92 6.52 -7.85
C GLY A 49 23.64 6.66 -6.36
N VAL A 50 22.52 6.17 -5.85
CA VAL A 50 22.23 6.13 -4.42
C VAL A 50 22.88 4.89 -3.80
N MET A 51 23.78 5.12 -2.84
CA MET A 51 24.45 4.05 -2.09
C MET A 51 23.72 3.80 -0.79
N LEU A 52 23.29 2.56 -0.57
CA LEU A 52 22.67 2.11 0.69
C LEU A 52 23.62 1.16 1.40
N ALA A 53 23.69 1.30 2.72
CA ALA A 53 24.35 0.31 3.57
C ALA A 53 23.41 -0.89 3.78
N PRO A 54 23.90 -2.13 3.68
CA PRO A 54 23.08 -3.31 3.99
C PRO A 54 22.69 -3.32 5.47
N LEU A 55 21.40 -3.51 5.73
CA LEU A 55 20.88 -3.66 7.08
C LEU A 55 21.22 -5.04 7.67
N ARG A 56 21.33 -6.05 6.81
CA ARG A 56 21.73 -7.42 7.14
C ARG A 56 22.78 -7.88 6.16
N GLN A 57 23.71 -8.69 6.65
CA GLN A 57 24.78 -9.26 5.84
C GLN A 57 24.80 -10.78 6.03
N GLY A 58 25.20 -11.52 4.99
CA GLY A 58 25.24 -12.96 4.99
C GLY A 58 25.58 -13.51 3.61
N GLY A 59 25.62 -14.82 3.47
CA GLY A 59 25.93 -15.46 2.19
C GLY A 59 24.91 -15.07 1.12
N THR A 60 25.38 -14.63 -0.04
CA THR A 60 24.57 -14.24 -1.19
C THR A 60 24.60 -15.29 -2.30
N GLY A 61 25.60 -16.20 -2.29
CA GLY A 61 25.86 -17.17 -3.33
C GLY A 61 26.61 -16.61 -4.56
N SER A 62 26.75 -15.30 -4.68
CA SER A 62 27.40 -14.65 -5.82
C SER A 62 28.89 -14.33 -5.63
N ALA A 63 29.40 -14.37 -4.39
CA ALA A 63 30.79 -14.11 -4.04
C ALA A 63 31.21 -14.98 -2.84
N SER A 64 31.08 -16.31 -2.98
CA SER A 64 31.29 -17.28 -1.88
C SER A 64 32.72 -17.31 -1.35
N GLU A 65 33.69 -16.83 -2.10
CA GLU A 65 35.12 -16.70 -1.71
C GLU A 65 35.36 -15.45 -0.85
N SER A 66 34.43 -14.50 -0.83
CA SER A 66 34.57 -13.25 -0.06
C SER A 66 34.00 -13.39 1.36
N MET A 67 34.71 -12.88 2.33
CA MET A 67 34.20 -12.73 3.71
C MET A 67 33.35 -11.47 3.92
N PHE A 68 33.20 -10.65 2.88
CA PHE A 68 32.47 -9.39 2.95
C PHE A 68 31.25 -9.42 2.05
N GLN A 69 30.20 -8.69 2.45
CA GLN A 69 29.01 -8.47 1.63
C GLN A 69 29.39 -7.86 0.28
N PRO A 70 28.87 -8.37 -0.85
CA PRO A 70 29.07 -7.78 -2.14
C PRO A 70 28.63 -6.31 -2.18
N ARG A 71 29.30 -5.49 -3.02
CA ARG A 71 28.93 -4.07 -3.16
C ARG A 71 28.07 -3.80 -4.39
N ILE A 72 27.73 -4.84 -5.13
CA ILE A 72 26.94 -4.74 -6.37
C ILE A 72 25.47 -5.01 -6.07
N MET A 73 24.59 -4.15 -6.57
CA MET A 73 23.15 -4.35 -6.50
C MET A 73 22.71 -5.48 -7.44
N PRO A 74 21.73 -6.28 -7.08
CA PRO A 74 20.94 -6.25 -5.82
C PRO A 74 21.62 -6.93 -4.63
N ASP A 75 22.68 -7.72 -4.84
CA ASP A 75 23.30 -8.60 -3.86
C ASP A 75 23.81 -7.86 -2.61
N SER A 76 24.17 -6.59 -2.76
CA SER A 76 24.59 -5.75 -1.62
C SER A 76 23.50 -5.59 -0.55
N LEU A 77 22.23 -5.70 -0.91
CA LEU A 77 21.09 -5.55 -0.01
C LEU A 77 20.32 -6.86 0.25
N GLU A 78 20.70 -7.92 -0.46
CA GLU A 78 20.08 -9.25 -0.35
C GLU A 78 21.04 -10.21 0.36
N SER A 79 20.63 -10.80 1.45
CA SER A 79 21.41 -11.80 2.18
C SER A 79 20.60 -13.08 2.40
N GLY A 80 21.29 -14.23 2.24
CA GLY A 80 20.67 -15.55 2.34
C GLY A 80 20.05 -16.03 1.03
N THR A 81 19.44 -17.21 1.07
CA THR A 81 18.74 -17.79 -0.07
C THR A 81 17.45 -17.05 -0.37
N LEU A 82 17.30 -16.56 -1.60
CA LEU A 82 16.13 -15.82 -2.02
C LEU A 82 14.87 -16.71 -2.08
N ASN A 83 13.72 -16.14 -1.76
CA ASN A 83 12.41 -16.77 -1.92
C ASN A 83 11.99 -16.78 -3.40
N LEU A 84 12.62 -17.61 -4.22
CA LEU A 84 12.35 -17.66 -5.67
C LEU A 84 10.87 -17.94 -6.01
N PRO A 85 10.16 -18.88 -5.35
CA PRO A 85 8.72 -19.08 -5.60
C PRO A 85 7.89 -17.82 -5.30
N GLY A 86 8.19 -17.13 -4.20
CA GLY A 86 7.52 -15.88 -3.85
C GLY A 86 7.82 -14.76 -4.86
N ILE A 87 9.06 -14.62 -5.33
CA ILE A 87 9.47 -13.64 -6.34
C ILE A 87 8.77 -13.93 -7.68
N ALA A 88 8.70 -15.20 -8.09
CA ALA A 88 7.97 -15.58 -9.30
C ALA A 88 6.47 -15.26 -9.21
N GLY A 89 5.86 -15.52 -8.05
CA GLY A 89 4.47 -15.15 -7.78
C GLY A 89 4.26 -13.62 -7.78
N LEU A 90 5.18 -12.85 -7.17
CA LEU A 90 5.16 -11.39 -7.21
C LEU A 90 5.26 -10.87 -8.66
N TYR A 91 6.17 -11.42 -9.45
CA TYR A 91 6.30 -11.05 -10.86
C TYR A 91 5.00 -11.28 -11.66
N ALA A 92 4.35 -12.43 -11.47
CA ALA A 92 3.07 -12.73 -12.11
C ALA A 92 1.97 -11.76 -11.68
N GLY A 93 1.86 -11.48 -10.37
CA GLY A 93 0.92 -10.51 -9.81
C GLY A 93 1.16 -9.09 -10.34
N MET A 94 2.40 -8.62 -10.37
CA MET A 94 2.76 -7.31 -10.91
C MET A 94 2.39 -7.17 -12.39
N ARG A 95 2.66 -8.19 -13.20
CA ARG A 95 2.28 -8.18 -14.62
C ARG A 95 0.78 -8.05 -14.81
N PHE A 96 -0.01 -8.81 -14.03
CA PHE A 96 -1.45 -8.74 -14.07
C PHE A 96 -1.94 -7.36 -13.61
N ALA A 97 -1.47 -6.88 -12.45
CA ALA A 97 -1.85 -5.58 -11.90
C ALA A 97 -1.57 -4.44 -12.90
N LEU A 98 -0.40 -4.43 -13.52
CA LEU A 98 -0.05 -3.39 -14.51
C LEU A 98 -0.90 -3.48 -15.79
N ALA A 99 -1.24 -4.68 -16.25
CA ALA A 99 -2.07 -4.85 -17.44
C ALA A 99 -3.52 -4.34 -17.23
N HIS A 100 -4.03 -4.38 -15.99
CA HIS A 100 -5.42 -4.01 -15.68
C HIS A 100 -5.51 -2.72 -14.84
N GLN A 101 -4.40 -2.02 -14.60
CA GLN A 101 -4.34 -0.88 -13.67
C GLN A 101 -5.35 0.23 -14.04
N GLN A 102 -5.44 0.58 -15.30
CA GLN A 102 -6.31 1.66 -15.76
C GLN A 102 -7.78 1.29 -15.55
N GLU A 103 -8.20 0.12 -15.98
CA GLU A 103 -9.58 -0.37 -15.84
C GLU A 103 -9.98 -0.50 -14.37
N ALA A 104 -9.13 -1.13 -13.55
CA ALA A 104 -9.36 -1.27 -12.12
C ALA A 104 -9.49 0.10 -11.43
N ARG A 105 -8.64 1.05 -11.78
CA ARG A 105 -8.67 2.41 -11.25
C ARG A 105 -9.97 3.13 -11.60
N GLU A 106 -10.39 3.08 -12.87
CA GLU A 106 -11.62 3.73 -13.34
C GLU A 106 -12.85 3.13 -12.66
N THR A 107 -12.94 1.81 -12.59
CA THR A 107 -14.02 1.11 -11.92
C THR A 107 -14.08 1.44 -10.42
N THR A 108 -12.94 1.37 -9.74
CA THR A 108 -12.85 1.69 -8.30
C THR A 108 -13.23 3.15 -8.04
N ALA A 109 -12.75 4.09 -8.86
CA ALA A 109 -13.10 5.50 -8.72
C ALA A 109 -14.60 5.75 -8.90
N ALA A 110 -15.22 5.11 -9.89
CA ALA A 110 -16.66 5.21 -10.13
C ALA A 110 -17.48 4.66 -8.95
N LEU A 111 -17.11 3.49 -8.43
CA LEU A 111 -17.78 2.89 -7.26
C LEU A 111 -17.61 3.74 -5.99
N CYS A 112 -16.40 4.24 -5.74
CA CYS A 112 -16.16 5.16 -4.61
C CYS A 112 -16.96 6.46 -4.75
N GLY A 113 -17.06 7.01 -5.96
CA GLY A 113 -17.86 8.20 -6.26
C GLY A 113 -19.35 7.99 -5.94
N MET A 114 -19.94 6.92 -6.47
CA MET A 114 -21.34 6.57 -6.21
C MET A 114 -21.64 6.41 -4.71
N MET A 115 -20.81 5.65 -4.01
CA MET A 115 -20.99 5.44 -2.56
C MET A 115 -20.79 6.74 -1.77
N ARG A 116 -19.80 7.54 -2.15
CA ARG A 116 -19.53 8.83 -1.50
C ARG A 116 -20.73 9.77 -1.62
N ASP A 117 -21.29 9.91 -2.82
CA ASP A 117 -22.41 10.81 -3.05
C ASP A 117 -23.66 10.35 -2.30
N ALA A 118 -23.95 9.05 -2.28
CA ALA A 118 -25.02 8.50 -1.47
C ALA A 118 -24.81 8.73 0.05
N LEU A 119 -23.59 8.56 0.56
CA LEU A 119 -23.29 8.78 1.98
C LEU A 119 -23.36 10.26 2.39
N LEU A 120 -23.08 11.18 1.48
CA LEU A 120 -23.21 12.63 1.75
C LEU A 120 -24.65 13.08 1.93
N GLU A 121 -25.61 12.37 1.34
CA GLU A 121 -27.06 12.63 1.51
C GLU A 121 -27.58 12.12 2.88
N MET A 122 -26.84 11.26 3.56
CA MET A 122 -27.28 10.66 4.83
C MET A 122 -27.01 11.59 6.01
N ALA A 123 -28.05 11.95 6.76
CA ALA A 123 -27.92 12.74 7.98
C ALA A 123 -27.05 12.00 9.01
N GLY A 124 -26.10 12.72 9.62
CA GLY A 124 -25.21 12.16 10.64
C GLY A 124 -24.02 11.36 10.07
N VAL A 125 -23.86 11.26 8.75
CA VAL A 125 -22.66 10.66 8.13
C VAL A 125 -21.64 11.75 7.79
N ARG A 126 -20.40 11.51 8.13
CA ARG A 126 -19.25 12.35 7.75
C ARG A 126 -18.29 11.56 6.87
N VAL A 127 -18.12 11.99 5.63
CA VAL A 127 -17.18 11.43 4.66
C VAL A 127 -15.87 12.20 4.71
N TYR A 128 -14.73 11.48 4.76
CA TYR A 128 -13.38 12.05 4.81
C TYR A 128 -12.66 11.99 3.47
N THR A 129 -13.18 11.19 2.57
CA THR A 129 -12.51 10.88 1.29
C THR A 129 -12.83 11.90 0.21
N ARG A 130 -11.84 12.26 -0.60
CA ARG A 130 -11.98 13.11 -1.78
C ARG A 130 -12.74 12.38 -2.89
N ALA A 131 -13.28 13.14 -3.84
CA ALA A 131 -14.09 12.60 -4.94
C ALA A 131 -13.31 11.65 -5.88
N ASP A 132 -11.99 11.85 -6.00
CA ASP A 132 -11.08 11.13 -6.91
C ASP A 132 -10.33 9.97 -6.25
N ALA A 133 -10.66 9.62 -5.01
CA ALA A 133 -9.96 8.60 -4.26
C ALA A 133 -10.41 7.17 -4.62
N LEU A 134 -9.50 6.23 -4.48
CA LEU A 134 -9.72 4.80 -4.75
C LEU A 134 -10.10 4.01 -3.49
N LEU A 135 -10.48 4.69 -2.44
CA LEU A 135 -11.06 4.13 -1.23
C LEU A 135 -11.99 5.15 -0.60
N LEU A 136 -12.94 4.70 0.18
CA LEU A 136 -13.89 5.55 0.86
C LEU A 136 -13.73 5.40 2.37
N SER A 137 -13.72 6.53 3.09
CA SER A 137 -13.65 6.54 4.55
C SER A 137 -14.71 7.46 5.13
N PHE A 138 -15.48 6.96 6.12
CA PHE A 138 -16.56 7.71 6.73
C PHE A 138 -16.79 7.32 8.18
N ASN A 139 -17.56 8.15 8.90
CA ASN A 139 -18.11 7.85 10.22
C ASN A 139 -19.61 8.15 10.27
N VAL A 140 -20.29 7.47 11.19
CA VAL A 140 -21.66 7.78 11.61
C VAL A 140 -21.58 8.47 12.97
N ALA A 141 -22.28 9.59 13.13
CA ALA A 141 -22.24 10.40 14.35
C ALA A 141 -22.65 9.59 15.59
N GLY A 142 -21.82 9.67 16.64
CA GLY A 142 -22.05 8.99 17.90
C GLY A 142 -21.78 7.48 17.90
N ILE A 143 -21.36 6.88 16.78
CA ILE A 143 -21.15 5.42 16.66
C ILE A 143 -19.68 5.13 16.34
N ALA A 144 -19.06 4.22 17.09
CA ALA A 144 -17.70 3.76 16.81
C ALA A 144 -17.66 2.96 15.50
N SER A 145 -16.58 3.14 14.73
CA SER A 145 -16.44 2.53 13.41
C SER A 145 -16.51 1.00 13.39
N GLN A 146 -16.08 0.34 14.47
CA GLN A 146 -16.19 -1.12 14.62
C GLN A 146 -17.65 -1.57 14.71
N VAL A 147 -18.49 -0.80 15.42
CA VAL A 147 -19.93 -1.11 15.56
C VAL A 147 -20.61 -0.98 14.21
N VAL A 148 -20.32 0.09 13.46
CA VAL A 148 -20.83 0.26 12.10
C VAL A 148 -20.37 -0.86 11.19
N ALA A 149 -19.07 -1.23 11.26
CA ALA A 149 -18.54 -2.32 10.45
C ALA A 149 -19.19 -3.66 10.77
N SER A 150 -19.44 -3.98 12.06
CA SER A 150 -20.16 -5.20 12.45
C SER A 150 -21.60 -5.22 11.94
N ALA A 151 -22.32 -4.10 12.03
CA ALA A 151 -23.69 -4.02 11.53
C ALA A 151 -23.78 -4.18 10.01
N LEU A 152 -22.78 -3.69 9.26
CA LEU A 152 -22.68 -3.89 7.80
C LEU A 152 -22.33 -5.34 7.47
N ASP A 153 -21.44 -5.97 8.24
CA ASP A 153 -21.06 -7.38 8.06
C ASP A 153 -22.26 -8.32 8.25
N GLU A 154 -23.14 -8.05 9.23
CA GLU A 154 -24.41 -8.77 9.42
C GLU A 154 -25.34 -8.67 8.20
N GLN A 155 -25.18 -7.66 7.37
CA GLN A 155 -25.90 -7.47 6.10
C GLN A 155 -25.13 -8.01 4.88
N GLY A 156 -23.99 -8.69 5.10
CA GLY A 156 -23.12 -9.21 4.04
C GLY A 156 -22.26 -8.14 3.34
N ILE A 157 -22.11 -6.97 3.95
CA ILE A 157 -21.32 -5.86 3.39
C ILE A 157 -19.95 -5.82 4.07
N ALA A 158 -18.92 -6.27 3.37
CA ALA A 158 -17.55 -6.33 3.86
C ALA A 158 -16.88 -4.96 3.88
N VAL A 159 -16.65 -4.42 5.07
CA VAL A 159 -15.91 -3.17 5.31
C VAL A 159 -14.93 -3.34 6.46
N ARG A 160 -14.10 -2.35 6.71
CA ARG A 160 -13.19 -2.37 7.86
C ARG A 160 -13.38 -1.15 8.75
N GLY A 161 -13.65 -1.36 10.05
CA GLY A 161 -13.61 -0.34 11.09
C GLY A 161 -12.23 -0.24 11.75
N GLY A 162 -11.83 0.95 12.19
CA GLY A 162 -10.61 1.15 12.99
C GLY A 162 -9.68 2.26 12.49
N LEU A 163 -8.40 2.16 12.88
CA LEU A 163 -7.38 3.19 12.62
C LEU A 163 -6.58 2.95 11.31
N HIS A 164 -6.74 1.80 10.67
CA HIS A 164 -6.12 1.44 9.37
C HIS A 164 -4.60 1.68 9.30
N CYS A 165 -3.88 1.45 10.40
CA CYS A 165 -2.45 1.72 10.55
C CYS A 165 -2.06 3.21 10.37
N ALA A 166 -3.01 4.13 10.56
CA ALA A 166 -2.80 5.57 10.35
C ALA A 166 -3.21 6.41 11.60
N PRO A 167 -2.66 6.14 12.80
CA PRO A 167 -3.08 6.85 14.01
C PRO A 167 -2.83 8.36 13.94
N GLY A 168 -1.81 8.79 13.21
CA GLY A 168 -1.52 10.22 12.99
C GLY A 168 -2.64 10.94 12.23
N VAL A 169 -3.19 10.31 11.19
CA VAL A 169 -4.33 10.84 10.43
C VAL A 169 -5.57 10.90 11.31
N HIS A 170 -5.85 9.85 12.08
CA HIS A 170 -6.99 9.83 13.00
C HIS A 170 -6.88 10.86 14.12
N ARG A 171 -5.66 11.17 14.59
CA ARG A 171 -5.42 12.27 15.53
C ARG A 171 -5.75 13.62 14.89
N PHE A 172 -5.30 13.86 13.67
CA PHE A 172 -5.59 15.08 12.91
C PHE A 172 -7.10 15.25 12.64
N LEU A 173 -7.80 14.17 12.28
CA LEU A 173 -9.25 14.17 12.01
C LEU A 173 -10.12 14.19 13.29
N GLY A 174 -9.53 14.02 14.49
CA GLY A 174 -10.26 13.91 15.75
C GLY A 174 -11.00 12.58 15.93
N THR A 175 -10.59 11.54 15.22
CA THR A 175 -11.25 10.22 15.19
C THR A 175 -10.44 9.11 15.86
N LEU A 176 -9.41 9.46 16.64
CA LEU A 176 -8.48 8.49 17.23
C LEU A 176 -9.20 7.43 18.09
N ASN A 177 -10.21 7.84 18.85
CA ASN A 177 -10.94 6.96 19.79
C ASN A 177 -12.04 6.13 19.12
N ILE A 178 -12.54 6.57 17.96
CA ILE A 178 -13.69 5.93 17.28
C ILE A 178 -13.28 5.25 15.97
N GLY A 179 -12.08 5.53 15.46
CA GLY A 179 -11.63 5.08 14.15
C GLY A 179 -12.45 5.68 13.00
N ALA A 180 -12.41 5.05 11.85
CA ALA A 180 -13.29 5.29 10.71
C ALA A 180 -13.67 3.97 10.04
N VAL A 181 -14.80 3.94 9.35
CA VAL A 181 -15.15 2.84 8.44
C VAL A 181 -14.45 3.08 7.10
N ARG A 182 -13.80 2.04 6.58
CA ARG A 182 -13.16 2.07 5.26
C ARG A 182 -13.82 1.06 4.33
N VAL A 183 -14.21 1.53 3.16
CA VAL A 183 -14.61 0.72 2.01
C VAL A 183 -13.46 0.72 1.00
N SER A 184 -13.12 -0.44 0.46
CA SER A 184 -12.09 -0.62 -0.57
C SER A 184 -12.66 -1.57 -1.61
N PRO A 185 -13.35 -1.04 -2.66
CA PRO A 185 -13.96 -1.85 -3.73
C PRO A 185 -12.91 -2.58 -4.55
#